data_ba9b9e57ac6e1c36d949953f88948ad3
#
_entry.id   ba9b9e57ac6e1c36d949953f88948ad3
#
_cell.length_a   1.000
_cell.length_b   1.000
_cell.length_c   1.000
_cell.angle_alpha   90.00
_cell.angle_beta   90.00
_cell.angle_gamma   90.00
#
_symmetry.space_group_name_H-M   'P 1'
#
loop_
_entity.id
_entity.type
_entity.pdbx_description
1 polymer ?
#
loop_
_entity_poly.entity_id
_entity_poly.type
_entity_poly.pdbx_seq_one_letter_code
_entity_poly.pdbx_strand_id
1 'polypeptide(L)'
;MRDLFDRMRNNKGPLGKWADIAEGYFAFPKLEGDISSRMEFNGKEVITWSVNDYLGLANHPEVREIDAEAAAKYGSAYPMGARLMSGHTDLHEKLQNELADFVNKEAAYVLNFGYQGILSTIDSLVSKNDVIVYDIDSHACIVDGVRLHLGKRFTYQHNDMESLEKNLGRATKIANETNGGILVISEGVFGMRGEQGRLKEIVELKKKFNFRLLVDDAHGFGTLGKTGGGAGEEQGIQDEIDVYFATFAKSMASTGAFIASDKEIIDFLKYNMRSQVFAKSLQMQLV
;
A
#
# COMPACT_ATOMS: atom_id res chain seq x y z
N MET A 1 -8.52 22.24 -34.03
CA MET A 1 -8.43 21.58 -32.71
C MET A 1 -7.42 20.43 -32.88
N ARG A 2 -6.49 20.23 -31.93
CA ARG A 2 -5.49 19.16 -32.01
C ARG A 2 -6.16 17.84 -31.56
N ASP A 3 -5.94 16.74 -32.31
CA ASP A 3 -6.42 15.43 -31.89
C ASP A 3 -5.72 14.99 -30.57
N LEU A 4 -6.50 14.47 -29.63
CA LEU A 4 -6.00 13.99 -28.34
C LEU A 4 -4.91 12.91 -28.50
N PHE A 5 -5.08 12.01 -29.46
CA PHE A 5 -4.16 10.88 -29.69
C PHE A 5 -2.88 11.25 -30.44
N ASP A 6 -2.82 12.41 -31.15
CA ASP A 6 -1.59 12.84 -31.83
C ASP A 6 -0.41 12.97 -30.88
N ARG A 7 -0.66 13.45 -29.64
CA ARG A 7 0.35 13.52 -28.60
C ARG A 7 0.89 12.12 -28.23
N MET A 8 0.01 11.13 -28.15
CA MET A 8 0.37 9.76 -27.74
C MET A 8 1.14 9.03 -28.84
N ARG A 9 0.80 9.27 -30.13
CA ARG A 9 1.53 8.71 -31.28
C ARG A 9 2.96 9.24 -31.35
N ASN A 10 3.17 10.49 -30.95
CA ASN A 10 4.47 11.17 -31.05
C ASN A 10 5.29 11.15 -29.74
N ASN A 11 4.67 10.74 -28.62
CA ASN A 11 5.34 10.67 -27.31
C ASN A 11 4.78 9.52 -26.51
N LYS A 12 5.57 8.46 -26.38
CA LYS A 12 5.23 7.23 -25.65
C LYS A 12 5.22 7.42 -24.10
N GLY A 13 5.42 8.65 -23.62
CA GLY A 13 5.53 8.94 -22.18
C GLY A 13 6.90 8.61 -21.59
N PRO A 14 7.10 8.86 -20.29
CA PRO A 14 8.41 8.71 -19.65
C PRO A 14 9.01 7.31 -19.73
N LEU A 15 8.19 6.28 -19.51
CA LEU A 15 8.64 4.88 -19.60
C LEU A 15 8.60 4.35 -21.03
N GLY A 16 7.62 4.76 -21.82
CA GLY A 16 7.45 4.27 -23.20
C GLY A 16 8.59 4.63 -24.16
N LYS A 17 9.41 5.65 -23.82
CA LYS A 17 10.62 5.96 -24.59
C LYS A 17 11.65 4.83 -24.59
N TRP A 18 11.57 3.92 -23.63
CA TRP A 18 12.47 2.77 -23.51
C TRP A 18 11.93 1.51 -24.20
N ALA A 19 10.69 1.54 -24.73
CA ALA A 19 10.04 0.37 -25.30
C ALA A 19 10.90 -0.32 -26.39
N ASP A 20 11.54 0.47 -27.26
CA ASP A 20 12.31 -0.07 -28.39
C ASP A 20 13.57 -0.86 -27.97
N ILE A 21 14.08 -0.64 -26.74
CA ILE A 21 15.30 -1.29 -26.25
C ILE A 21 15.06 -2.19 -25.02
N ALA A 22 13.93 -2.06 -24.34
CA ALA A 22 13.66 -2.72 -23.07
C ALA A 22 12.53 -3.76 -23.16
N GLU A 23 11.64 -3.66 -24.16
CA GLU A 23 10.49 -4.56 -24.29
C GLU A 23 10.92 -6.00 -24.50
N GLY A 24 10.33 -6.91 -23.71
CA GLY A 24 10.65 -8.33 -23.75
C GLY A 24 11.97 -8.70 -23.05
N TYR A 25 12.70 -7.72 -22.49
CA TYR A 25 13.92 -7.95 -21.72
C TYR A 25 13.88 -7.30 -20.34
N PHE A 26 13.97 -5.99 -20.24
CA PHE A 26 13.86 -5.25 -18.97
C PHE A 26 12.43 -4.80 -18.68
N ALA A 27 11.60 -4.61 -19.72
CA ALA A 27 10.18 -4.32 -19.61
C ALA A 27 9.39 -5.50 -20.17
N PHE A 28 8.39 -5.94 -19.40
CA PHE A 28 7.53 -7.08 -19.73
C PHE A 28 8.28 -8.39 -20.06
N PRO A 29 9.32 -8.79 -19.26
CA PRO A 29 10.00 -10.06 -19.49
C PRO A 29 9.01 -11.23 -19.28
N LYS A 30 9.11 -12.27 -20.10
CA LYS A 30 8.34 -13.50 -19.91
C LYS A 30 9.21 -14.50 -19.17
N LEU A 31 8.99 -14.60 -17.87
CA LEU A 31 9.64 -15.61 -17.03
C LEU A 31 8.77 -16.85 -17.00
N GLU A 32 9.38 -18.02 -17.07
CA GLU A 32 8.71 -19.33 -17.11
C GLU A 32 9.18 -20.22 -15.94
N GLY A 33 8.38 -21.23 -15.63
CA GLY A 33 8.64 -22.13 -14.52
C GLY A 33 7.97 -21.71 -13.21
N ASP A 34 8.29 -22.42 -12.15
CA ASP A 34 7.81 -22.11 -10.80
C ASP A 34 8.44 -20.82 -10.29
N ILE A 35 7.65 -20.01 -9.57
CA ILE A 35 8.15 -18.78 -8.95
C ILE A 35 9.28 -19.12 -7.97
N SER A 36 10.48 -18.64 -8.26
CA SER A 36 11.66 -18.92 -7.42
C SER A 36 12.77 -17.89 -7.69
N SER A 37 13.87 -18.03 -6.93
CA SER A 37 15.09 -17.26 -7.19
C SER A 37 15.76 -17.61 -8.53
N ARG A 38 15.36 -18.74 -9.17
CA ARG A 38 15.83 -19.19 -10.46
C ARG A 38 14.64 -19.56 -11.33
N MET A 39 14.52 -18.89 -12.47
CA MET A 39 13.45 -19.11 -13.43
C MET A 39 14.02 -19.18 -14.84
N GLU A 40 13.23 -19.64 -15.80
CA GLU A 40 13.63 -19.68 -17.20
C GLU A 40 13.28 -18.37 -17.90
N PHE A 41 14.24 -17.83 -18.68
CA PHE A 41 14.07 -16.68 -19.55
C PHE A 41 14.74 -16.92 -20.90
N ASN A 42 13.94 -16.91 -21.97
CA ASN A 42 14.40 -17.20 -23.33
C ASN A 42 15.17 -18.54 -23.45
N GLY A 43 14.67 -19.60 -22.81
CA GLY A 43 15.27 -20.95 -22.82
C GLY A 43 16.56 -21.07 -22.01
N LYS A 44 16.83 -20.14 -21.08
CA LYS A 44 18.00 -20.19 -20.19
C LYS A 44 17.58 -19.93 -18.74
N GLU A 45 18.16 -20.69 -17.82
CA GLU A 45 18.02 -20.41 -16.40
C GLU A 45 18.69 -19.08 -16.04
N VAL A 46 17.96 -18.22 -15.31
CA VAL A 46 18.44 -16.94 -14.82
C VAL A 46 18.16 -16.79 -13.33
N ILE A 47 18.96 -16.00 -12.63
CA ILE A 47 18.67 -15.57 -11.27
C ILE A 47 17.65 -14.44 -11.33
N THR A 48 16.52 -14.61 -10.66
CA THR A 48 15.37 -13.69 -10.70
C THR A 48 15.40 -12.76 -9.50
N TRP A 49 15.58 -11.46 -9.75
CA TRP A 49 15.60 -10.41 -8.72
C TRP A 49 14.30 -9.58 -8.67
N SER A 50 13.36 -9.84 -9.57
CA SER A 50 12.12 -9.05 -9.72
C SER A 50 10.89 -9.69 -9.05
N VAL A 51 11.05 -10.85 -8.41
CA VAL A 51 9.97 -11.55 -7.72
C VAL A 51 9.87 -11.07 -6.28
N ASN A 52 8.65 -10.70 -5.86
CA ASN A 52 8.40 -10.18 -4.50
C ASN A 52 7.96 -11.27 -3.50
N ASP A 53 8.30 -12.51 -3.74
CA ASP A 53 7.98 -13.65 -2.85
C ASP A 53 8.98 -13.72 -1.69
N TYR A 54 8.94 -12.73 -0.78
CA TYR A 54 9.96 -12.53 0.25
C TYR A 54 10.09 -13.67 1.24
N LEU A 55 8.99 -14.37 1.54
CA LEU A 55 8.96 -15.51 2.46
C LEU A 55 8.91 -16.87 1.77
N GLY A 56 8.90 -16.91 0.43
CA GLY A 56 8.82 -18.15 -0.33
C GLY A 56 7.46 -18.84 -0.28
N LEU A 57 6.39 -18.11 0.01
CA LEU A 57 5.05 -18.67 0.18
C LEU A 57 4.36 -19.03 -1.14
N ALA A 58 4.79 -18.46 -2.27
CA ALA A 58 4.14 -18.71 -3.56
C ALA A 58 4.11 -20.18 -3.98
N ASN A 59 5.10 -20.95 -3.55
CA ASN A 59 5.19 -22.40 -3.83
C ASN A 59 5.07 -23.26 -2.57
N HIS A 60 4.67 -22.68 -1.43
CA HIS A 60 4.52 -23.45 -0.20
C HIS A 60 3.40 -24.49 -0.36
N PRO A 61 3.65 -25.77 -0.12
CA PRO A 61 2.68 -26.84 -0.42
C PRO A 61 1.33 -26.65 0.27
N GLU A 62 1.36 -26.30 1.56
CA GLU A 62 0.15 -26.07 2.36
C GLU A 62 -0.66 -24.87 1.84
N VAL A 63 0.01 -23.78 1.44
CA VAL A 63 -0.67 -22.61 0.84
C VAL A 63 -1.36 -22.98 -0.47
N ARG A 64 -0.68 -23.76 -1.33
CA ARG A 64 -1.25 -24.23 -2.59
C ARG A 64 -2.41 -25.21 -2.38
N GLU A 65 -2.34 -26.05 -1.36
CA GLU A 65 -3.44 -26.97 -1.01
C GLU A 65 -4.69 -26.21 -0.57
N ILE A 66 -4.54 -25.25 0.35
CA ILE A 66 -5.64 -24.41 0.83
C ILE A 66 -6.25 -23.58 -0.30
N ASP A 67 -5.43 -22.99 -1.18
CA ASP A 67 -5.91 -22.27 -2.37
C ASP A 67 -6.74 -23.16 -3.29
N ALA A 68 -6.27 -24.37 -3.57
CA ALA A 68 -6.98 -25.35 -4.40
C ALA A 68 -8.32 -25.78 -3.76
N GLU A 69 -8.36 -26.02 -2.45
CA GLU A 69 -9.58 -26.35 -1.71
C GLU A 69 -10.56 -25.18 -1.73
N ALA A 70 -10.09 -23.95 -1.51
CA ALA A 70 -10.93 -22.77 -1.56
C ALA A 70 -11.47 -22.51 -2.99
N ALA A 71 -10.64 -22.74 -4.01
CA ALA A 71 -11.06 -22.65 -5.41
C ALA A 71 -12.15 -23.69 -5.75
N ALA A 72 -11.99 -24.92 -5.28
CA ALA A 72 -13.00 -25.97 -5.48
C ALA A 72 -14.32 -25.66 -4.75
N LYS A 73 -14.24 -25.10 -3.55
CA LYS A 73 -15.42 -24.79 -2.71
C LYS A 73 -16.19 -23.57 -3.20
N TYR A 74 -15.50 -22.50 -3.53
CA TYR A 74 -16.10 -21.19 -3.81
C TYR A 74 -16.10 -20.82 -5.29
N GLY A 75 -15.19 -21.36 -6.09
CA GLY A 75 -14.94 -20.91 -7.45
C GLY A 75 -14.37 -19.49 -7.49
N SER A 76 -14.03 -19.01 -8.69
CA SER A 76 -13.43 -17.68 -8.87
C SER A 76 -14.41 -16.50 -8.74
N ALA A 77 -15.71 -16.79 -8.71
CA ALA A 77 -16.74 -15.74 -8.74
C ALA A 77 -17.22 -15.31 -7.35
N TYR A 78 -17.17 -16.18 -6.38
CA TYR A 78 -17.67 -15.92 -5.03
C TYR A 78 -16.74 -14.97 -4.23
N PRO A 79 -17.27 -14.02 -3.45
CA PRO A 79 -18.65 -13.57 -3.41
C PRO A 79 -18.98 -12.61 -4.58
N MET A 80 -20.20 -12.68 -5.10
CA MET A 80 -20.65 -11.90 -6.27
C MET A 80 -21.26 -10.56 -5.87
N GLY A 81 -20.51 -9.74 -5.14
CA GLY A 81 -20.96 -8.41 -4.76
C GLY A 81 -19.84 -7.55 -4.18
N ALA A 82 -20.13 -6.26 -4.04
CA ALA A 82 -19.29 -5.36 -3.25
C ALA A 82 -19.44 -5.69 -1.76
N ARG A 83 -18.41 -5.39 -0.98
CA ARG A 83 -18.40 -5.62 0.47
C ARG A 83 -19.61 -4.97 1.17
N LEU A 84 -19.98 -3.78 0.73
CA LEU A 84 -21.12 -3.04 1.26
C LEU A 84 -22.46 -3.79 1.10
N MET A 85 -22.61 -4.64 0.10
CA MET A 85 -23.89 -5.30 -0.24
C MET A 85 -23.89 -6.79 0.12
N SER A 86 -23.24 -7.60 -0.67
CA SER A 86 -23.28 -9.07 -0.55
C SER A 86 -21.90 -9.73 -0.63
N GLY A 87 -20.84 -8.93 -0.64
CA GLY A 87 -19.46 -9.42 -0.77
C GLY A 87 -18.72 -9.56 0.56
N HIS A 88 -19.38 -9.33 1.69
CA HIS A 88 -18.78 -9.49 3.02
C HIS A 88 -19.09 -10.88 3.59
N THR A 89 -18.11 -11.55 4.20
CA THR A 89 -18.24 -12.89 4.75
C THR A 89 -17.54 -12.99 6.11
N ASP A 90 -17.87 -14.04 6.87
CA ASP A 90 -17.24 -14.34 8.17
C ASP A 90 -15.72 -14.51 8.04
N LEU A 91 -15.22 -15.03 6.90
CA LEU A 91 -13.78 -15.16 6.66
C LEU A 91 -13.10 -13.80 6.50
N HIS A 92 -13.76 -12.83 5.87
CA HIS A 92 -13.24 -11.45 5.85
C HIS A 92 -13.12 -10.88 7.27
N GLU A 93 -14.11 -11.10 8.13
CA GLU A 93 -14.06 -10.63 9.52
C GLU A 93 -12.96 -11.33 10.31
N LYS A 94 -12.85 -12.65 10.17
CA LYS A 94 -11.79 -13.44 10.80
C LYS A 94 -10.41 -12.92 10.40
N LEU A 95 -10.14 -12.80 9.10
CA LEU A 95 -8.87 -12.28 8.58
C LEU A 95 -8.58 -10.85 9.09
N GLN A 96 -9.59 -9.98 9.11
CA GLN A 96 -9.45 -8.61 9.62
C GLN A 96 -9.05 -8.57 11.08
N ASN A 97 -9.65 -9.42 11.92
CA ASN A 97 -9.32 -9.51 13.35
C ASN A 97 -7.89 -10.02 13.53
N GLU A 98 -7.51 -11.09 12.82
CA GLU A 98 -6.14 -11.64 12.88
C GLU A 98 -5.09 -10.62 12.39
N LEU A 99 -5.39 -9.86 11.34
CA LEU A 99 -4.49 -8.80 10.85
C LEU A 99 -4.37 -7.64 11.85
N ALA A 100 -5.47 -7.22 12.47
CA ALA A 100 -5.45 -6.18 13.50
C ALA A 100 -4.58 -6.59 14.68
N ASP A 101 -4.79 -7.80 15.19
CA ASP A 101 -3.99 -8.37 16.29
C ASP A 101 -2.51 -8.47 15.88
N PHE A 102 -2.23 -8.94 14.66
CA PHE A 102 -0.85 -9.14 14.17
C PHE A 102 -0.04 -7.84 14.10
N VAL A 103 -0.68 -6.72 13.73
CA VAL A 103 -0.02 -5.41 13.66
C VAL A 103 -0.34 -4.51 14.87
N ASN A 104 -0.86 -5.07 15.96
CA ASN A 104 -1.19 -4.36 17.19
C ASN A 104 -2.04 -3.11 16.97
N LYS A 105 -3.20 -3.28 16.31
CA LYS A 105 -4.21 -2.23 16.09
C LYS A 105 -5.59 -2.71 16.52
N GLU A 106 -6.49 -1.76 16.80
CA GLU A 106 -7.84 -2.09 17.27
C GLU A 106 -8.71 -2.76 16.21
N ALA A 107 -8.52 -2.39 14.94
CA ALA A 107 -9.29 -2.93 13.83
C ALA A 107 -8.49 -2.89 12.52
N ALA A 108 -8.86 -3.78 11.59
CA ALA A 108 -8.36 -3.77 10.22
C ALA A 108 -9.49 -3.90 9.21
N TYR A 109 -9.22 -3.51 7.97
CA TYR A 109 -10.11 -3.67 6.84
C TYR A 109 -9.36 -4.18 5.62
N VAL A 110 -9.76 -5.35 5.11
CA VAL A 110 -9.17 -5.99 3.93
C VAL A 110 -9.61 -5.26 2.67
N LEU A 111 -8.68 -5.04 1.77
CA LEU A 111 -8.81 -4.28 0.52
C LEU A 111 -8.49 -5.17 -0.68
N ASN A 112 -9.12 -4.89 -1.83
CA ASN A 112 -8.93 -5.71 -3.02
C ASN A 112 -7.53 -5.65 -3.61
N PHE A 113 -6.89 -4.47 -3.63
CA PHE A 113 -5.56 -4.25 -4.19
C PHE A 113 -4.80 -3.17 -3.43
N GLY A 114 -3.48 -3.33 -3.31
CA GLY A 114 -2.62 -2.38 -2.60
C GLY A 114 -2.64 -0.98 -3.20
N TYR A 115 -2.39 -0.85 -4.50
CA TYR A 115 -2.35 0.46 -5.17
C TYR A 115 -3.65 1.24 -5.00
N GLN A 116 -4.78 0.60 -5.30
CA GLN A 116 -6.10 1.20 -5.19
C GLN A 116 -6.49 1.45 -3.72
N GLY A 117 -6.05 0.57 -2.83
CA GLY A 117 -6.32 0.66 -1.40
C GLY A 117 -5.70 1.91 -0.77
N ILE A 118 -4.39 2.11 -0.93
CA ILE A 118 -3.71 3.27 -0.36
C ILE A 118 -4.22 4.59 -0.94
N LEU A 119 -4.45 4.63 -2.26
CA LEU A 119 -5.03 5.78 -2.94
C LEU A 119 -6.39 6.16 -2.34
N SER A 120 -7.29 5.18 -2.19
CA SER A 120 -8.61 5.41 -1.58
C SER A 120 -8.55 5.73 -0.10
N THR A 121 -7.59 5.18 0.64
CA THR A 121 -7.36 5.51 2.05
C THR A 121 -7.01 6.99 2.18
N ILE A 122 -6.05 7.48 1.40
CA ILE A 122 -5.65 8.89 1.43
C ILE A 122 -6.83 9.80 1.06
N ASP A 123 -7.52 9.50 -0.07
CA ASP A 123 -8.67 10.29 -0.54
C ASP A 123 -9.82 10.36 0.50
N SER A 124 -10.02 9.26 1.25
CA SER A 124 -11.08 9.19 2.26
C SER A 124 -10.74 9.85 3.58
N LEU A 125 -9.45 9.88 3.97
CA LEU A 125 -9.01 10.42 5.26
C LEU A 125 -8.97 11.95 5.29
N VAL A 126 -8.74 12.60 4.16
CA VAL A 126 -8.47 14.05 4.11
C VAL A 126 -9.55 14.82 3.37
N SER A 127 -9.84 16.00 3.85
CA SER A 127 -10.71 17.01 3.22
C SER A 127 -9.90 18.15 2.64
N LYS A 128 -10.53 19.01 1.83
CA LYS A 128 -9.87 20.19 1.24
C LYS A 128 -9.23 21.16 2.24
N ASN A 129 -9.61 21.07 3.50
CA ASN A 129 -9.11 21.94 4.57
C ASN A 129 -7.84 21.38 5.22
N ASP A 130 -7.57 20.09 5.02
CA ASP A 130 -6.43 19.40 5.62
C ASP A 130 -5.16 19.61 4.79
N VAL A 131 -4.01 19.29 5.39
CA VAL A 131 -2.71 19.41 4.74
C VAL A 131 -2.02 18.05 4.74
N ILE A 132 -1.50 17.63 3.58
CA ILE A 132 -0.68 16.43 3.47
C ILE A 132 0.80 16.82 3.42
N VAL A 133 1.64 16.08 4.18
CA VAL A 133 3.11 16.17 4.10
C VAL A 133 3.63 14.75 3.85
N TYR A 134 4.37 14.53 2.76
CA TYR A 134 4.80 13.19 2.37
C TYR A 134 6.24 13.18 1.82
N ASP A 135 6.90 12.03 1.92
CA ASP A 135 8.26 11.84 1.40
C ASP A 135 8.29 11.96 -0.13
N ILE A 136 9.30 12.65 -0.67
CA ILE A 136 9.42 12.87 -2.12
C ILE A 136 9.60 11.57 -2.91
N ASP A 137 10.17 10.53 -2.28
CA ASP A 137 10.40 9.23 -2.89
C ASP A 137 9.26 8.22 -2.62
N SER A 138 8.12 8.70 -2.11
CA SER A 138 6.93 7.87 -1.90
C SER A 138 6.49 7.15 -3.17
N HIS A 139 5.99 5.92 -3.00
CA HIS A 139 5.48 5.07 -4.07
C HIS A 139 4.37 5.78 -4.89
N ALA A 140 4.27 5.42 -6.16
CA ALA A 140 3.32 6.03 -7.10
C ALA A 140 1.85 6.03 -6.60
N CYS A 141 1.43 5.01 -5.86
CA CYS A 141 0.07 4.93 -5.31
C CYS A 141 -0.20 6.03 -4.26
N ILE A 142 0.81 6.38 -3.44
CA ILE A 142 0.74 7.51 -2.50
C ILE A 142 0.66 8.82 -3.28
N VAL A 143 1.55 9.00 -4.25
CA VAL A 143 1.56 10.21 -5.09
C VAL A 143 0.23 10.42 -5.80
N ASP A 144 -0.38 9.35 -6.34
CA ASP A 144 -1.67 9.43 -7.00
C ASP A 144 -2.82 9.70 -6.01
N GLY A 145 -2.79 9.10 -4.82
CA GLY A 145 -3.73 9.43 -3.73
C GLY A 145 -3.63 10.91 -3.32
N VAL A 146 -2.40 11.39 -3.14
CA VAL A 146 -2.13 12.81 -2.82
C VAL A 146 -2.57 13.76 -3.95
N ARG A 147 -2.56 13.33 -5.21
CA ARG A 147 -3.06 14.13 -6.35
C ARG A 147 -4.56 14.35 -6.33
N LEU A 148 -5.34 13.44 -5.74
CA LEU A 148 -6.79 13.60 -5.58
C LEU A 148 -7.13 14.66 -4.54
N HIS A 149 -6.23 14.92 -3.60
CA HIS A 149 -6.44 15.90 -2.54
C HIS A 149 -6.55 17.34 -3.08
N LEU A 150 -7.63 18.02 -2.73
CA LEU A 150 -7.92 19.40 -3.17
C LEU A 150 -7.29 20.48 -2.28
N GLY A 151 -6.78 20.12 -1.11
CA GLY A 151 -6.11 20.99 -0.16
C GLY A 151 -4.63 21.20 -0.47
N LYS A 152 -3.90 21.70 0.53
CA LYS A 152 -2.45 21.91 0.42
C LYS A 152 -1.68 20.63 0.66
N ARG A 153 -0.59 20.46 -0.07
CA ARG A 153 0.34 19.34 0.08
C ARG A 153 1.77 19.81 -0.04
N PHE A 154 2.65 19.21 0.73
CA PHE A 154 4.09 19.45 0.73
C PHE A 154 4.85 18.14 0.64
N THR A 155 5.92 18.11 -0.15
CA THR A 155 6.91 17.04 -0.11
C THR A 155 8.06 17.44 0.82
N TYR A 156 8.59 16.50 1.59
CA TYR A 156 9.88 16.66 2.24
C TYR A 156 10.94 15.81 1.54
N GLN A 157 12.20 16.20 1.67
CA GLN A 157 13.31 15.46 1.06
C GLN A 157 13.42 14.09 1.72
N HIS A 158 13.79 13.08 0.91
CA HIS A 158 13.80 11.69 1.35
C HIS A 158 14.56 11.48 2.66
N ASN A 159 13.85 10.94 3.66
CA ASN A 159 14.37 10.68 5.01
C ASN A 159 15.06 11.89 5.69
N ASP A 160 14.74 13.11 5.28
CA ASP A 160 15.27 14.35 5.83
C ASP A 160 14.33 14.96 6.87
N MET A 161 14.66 14.81 8.13
CA MET A 161 13.81 15.28 9.25
C MET A 161 13.80 16.81 9.38
N GLU A 162 14.85 17.50 8.98
CA GLU A 162 14.85 18.98 8.96
C GLU A 162 13.89 19.51 7.90
N SER A 163 13.91 18.88 6.71
CA SER A 163 12.95 19.16 5.65
C SER A 163 11.51 18.87 6.09
N LEU A 164 11.28 17.75 6.79
CA LEU A 164 9.97 17.39 7.33
C LEU A 164 9.52 18.42 8.39
N GLU A 165 10.36 18.75 9.37
CA GLU A 165 10.05 19.70 10.44
C GLU A 165 9.69 21.09 9.85
N LYS A 166 10.45 21.56 8.87
CA LYS A 166 10.17 22.80 8.15
C LYS A 166 8.79 22.78 7.48
N ASN A 167 8.45 21.68 6.81
CA ASN A 167 7.17 21.53 6.12
C ASN A 167 6.00 21.36 7.11
N LEU A 168 6.21 20.70 8.26
CA LEU A 168 5.23 20.64 9.35
C LEU A 168 4.93 22.04 9.91
N GLY A 169 5.95 22.89 10.09
CA GLY A 169 5.74 24.28 10.49
C GLY A 169 4.89 25.09 9.49
N ARG A 170 5.06 24.85 8.18
CA ARG A 170 4.21 25.45 7.13
C ARG A 170 2.80 24.88 7.14
N ALA A 171 2.69 23.54 7.27
CA ALA A 171 1.42 22.85 7.33
C ALA A 171 0.57 23.29 8.53
N THR A 172 1.19 23.45 9.71
CA THR A 172 0.51 23.93 10.92
C THR A 172 -0.11 25.31 10.75
N LYS A 173 0.57 26.24 10.08
CA LYS A 173 0.00 27.57 9.80
C LYS A 173 -1.27 27.46 8.97
N ILE A 174 -1.20 26.69 7.88
CA ILE A 174 -2.35 26.52 6.97
C ILE A 174 -3.49 25.76 7.67
N ALA A 175 -3.19 24.66 8.38
CA ALA A 175 -4.21 23.91 9.12
C ALA A 175 -4.96 24.78 10.14
N ASN A 176 -4.26 25.67 10.84
CA ASN A 176 -4.88 26.62 11.75
C ASN A 176 -5.78 27.64 11.02
N GLU A 177 -5.38 28.11 9.84
CA GLU A 177 -6.17 29.05 9.03
C GLU A 177 -7.41 28.40 8.43
N THR A 178 -7.32 27.10 8.05
CA THR A 178 -8.41 26.36 7.41
C THR A 178 -9.28 25.57 8.39
N ASN A 179 -8.91 25.52 9.67
CA ASN A 179 -9.48 24.62 10.68
C ASN A 179 -9.40 23.15 10.23
N GLY A 180 -8.28 22.75 9.65
CA GLY A 180 -7.99 21.40 9.17
C GLY A 180 -6.99 20.66 10.04
N GLY A 181 -6.70 19.41 9.67
CA GLY A 181 -5.67 18.56 10.25
C GLY A 181 -4.44 18.43 9.36
N ILE A 182 -3.44 17.67 9.83
CA ILE A 182 -2.23 17.36 9.08
C ILE A 182 -2.09 15.84 9.01
N LEU A 183 -1.91 15.31 7.79
CA LEU A 183 -1.55 13.92 7.54
C LEU A 183 -0.10 13.86 7.05
N VAL A 184 0.76 13.18 7.81
CA VAL A 184 2.11 12.81 7.38
C VAL A 184 2.05 11.41 6.79
N ILE A 185 2.69 11.20 5.63
CA ILE A 185 2.77 9.91 4.97
C ILE A 185 4.24 9.55 4.75
N SER A 186 4.61 8.34 5.16
CA SER A 186 5.92 7.73 4.93
C SER A 186 5.77 6.26 4.58
N GLU A 187 6.85 5.63 4.18
CA GLU A 187 6.91 4.18 3.97
C GLU A 187 7.70 3.51 5.10
N GLY A 188 7.35 2.27 5.45
CA GLY A 188 8.14 1.45 6.35
C GLY A 188 9.48 1.09 5.73
N VAL A 189 9.43 0.65 4.47
CA VAL A 189 10.61 0.42 3.61
C VAL A 189 10.34 1.00 2.23
N PHE A 190 11.22 1.86 1.76
CA PHE A 190 11.21 2.41 0.40
C PHE A 190 11.77 1.38 -0.59
N GLY A 191 10.88 0.67 -1.28
CA GLY A 191 11.23 -0.50 -2.08
C GLY A 191 12.29 -0.28 -3.15
N MET A 192 12.31 0.90 -3.80
CA MET A 192 13.29 1.22 -4.85
C MET A 192 14.69 1.53 -4.32
N ARG A 193 14.80 1.87 -3.03
CA ARG A 193 16.08 2.15 -2.37
C ARG A 193 16.55 1.03 -1.46
N GLY A 194 15.63 0.21 -0.94
CA GLY A 194 15.90 -0.79 0.09
C GLY A 194 16.25 -0.14 1.44
N GLU A 195 15.76 1.08 1.69
CA GLU A 195 16.00 1.84 2.91
C GLU A 195 14.74 1.89 3.76
N GLN A 196 14.89 1.76 5.07
CA GLN A 196 13.76 1.99 6.00
C GLN A 196 13.44 3.48 6.10
N GLY A 197 12.15 3.79 6.23
CA GLY A 197 11.71 5.11 6.68
C GLY A 197 12.20 5.39 8.10
N ARG A 198 12.55 6.64 8.39
CA ARG A 198 12.98 7.09 9.73
C ARG A 198 11.76 7.32 10.61
N LEU A 199 10.96 6.26 10.83
CA LEU A 199 9.64 6.36 11.48
C LEU A 199 9.76 6.83 12.93
N LYS A 200 10.78 6.36 13.64
CA LYS A 200 11.02 6.77 15.02
C LYS A 200 11.26 8.27 15.15
N GLU A 201 12.04 8.84 14.26
CA GLU A 201 12.31 10.27 14.23
C GLU A 201 11.09 11.09 13.76
N ILE A 202 10.29 10.54 12.85
CA ILE A 202 9.00 11.15 12.48
C ILE A 202 8.09 11.22 13.71
N VAL A 203 7.96 10.12 14.47
CA VAL A 203 7.17 10.07 15.69
C VAL A 203 7.65 11.07 16.74
N GLU A 204 8.96 11.27 16.91
CA GLU A 204 9.49 12.29 17.82
C GLU A 204 8.98 13.71 17.49
N LEU A 205 8.69 14.00 16.23
CA LEU A 205 8.11 15.29 15.84
C LEU A 205 6.66 15.47 16.31
N LYS A 206 5.93 14.41 16.68
CA LYS A 206 4.60 14.52 17.32
C LYS A 206 4.64 15.30 18.64
N LYS A 207 5.81 15.36 19.29
CA LYS A 207 6.01 16.17 20.50
C LYS A 207 5.94 17.69 20.23
N LYS A 208 6.19 18.09 18.99
CA LYS A 208 6.23 19.52 18.57
C LYS A 208 5.03 19.92 17.70
N PHE A 209 4.50 18.96 16.92
CA PHE A 209 3.47 19.19 15.94
C PHE A 209 2.31 18.21 16.09
N ASN A 210 1.10 18.70 15.92
CA ASN A 210 -0.09 17.86 15.92
C ASN A 210 -0.35 17.34 14.51
N PHE A 211 -0.08 16.06 14.25
CA PHE A 211 -0.36 15.38 12.98
C PHE A 211 -0.70 13.91 13.20
N ARG A 212 -1.34 13.32 12.21
CA ARG A 212 -1.55 11.87 12.11
C ARG A 212 -0.55 11.27 11.14
N LEU A 213 -0.06 10.07 11.44
CA LEU A 213 0.94 9.34 10.65
C LEU A 213 0.31 8.14 9.96
N LEU A 214 0.35 8.14 8.62
CA LEU A 214 0.07 6.98 7.79
C LEU A 214 1.40 6.37 7.33
N VAL A 215 1.56 5.07 7.54
CA VAL A 215 2.72 4.31 7.08
C VAL A 215 2.27 3.26 6.07
N ASP A 216 2.85 3.33 4.86
CA ASP A 216 2.81 2.25 3.87
C ASP A 216 3.95 1.28 4.15
N ASP A 217 3.62 0.15 4.75
CA ASP A 217 4.59 -0.89 5.11
C ASP A 217 4.53 -2.12 4.19
N ALA A 218 4.23 -1.88 2.92
CA ALA A 218 4.10 -2.91 1.90
C ALA A 218 5.34 -3.80 1.77
N HIS A 219 6.52 -3.32 2.12
CA HIS A 219 7.79 -4.06 2.07
C HIS A 219 8.27 -4.57 3.44
N GLY A 220 7.80 -3.98 4.54
CA GLY A 220 8.20 -4.39 5.90
C GLY A 220 7.26 -5.44 6.50
N PHE A 221 5.96 -5.40 6.18
CA PHE A 221 4.99 -6.36 6.65
C PHE A 221 5.39 -7.81 6.31
N GLY A 222 5.39 -8.66 7.32
CA GLY A 222 5.82 -10.06 7.23
C GLY A 222 7.34 -10.27 7.25
N THR A 223 8.16 -9.21 7.09
CA THR A 223 9.62 -9.34 6.94
C THR A 223 10.45 -8.63 8.00
N LEU A 224 9.95 -7.54 8.56
CA LEU A 224 10.61 -6.77 9.61
C LEU A 224 9.91 -6.93 10.95
N GLY A 225 10.66 -6.64 12.01
CA GLY A 225 10.22 -6.84 13.37
C GLY A 225 10.42 -8.28 13.87
N LYS A 226 10.34 -8.47 15.15
CA LYS A 226 10.56 -9.76 15.80
C LYS A 226 9.50 -10.81 15.42
N THR A 227 8.27 -10.35 15.18
CA THR A 227 7.14 -11.22 14.82
C THR A 227 6.73 -11.09 13.37
N GLY A 228 7.36 -10.19 12.61
CA GLY A 228 6.96 -9.84 11.24
C GLY A 228 5.92 -8.71 11.17
N GLY A 229 5.66 -8.03 12.27
CA GLY A 229 4.69 -6.93 12.35
C GLY A 229 5.07 -5.68 11.55
N GLY A 230 6.28 -5.67 10.96
CA GLY A 230 6.71 -4.63 10.03
C GLY A 230 7.68 -3.61 10.62
N ALA A 231 7.90 -2.53 9.87
CA ALA A 231 8.88 -1.49 10.22
C ALA A 231 8.53 -0.74 11.53
N GLY A 232 7.25 -0.63 11.84
CA GLY A 232 6.80 -0.04 13.11
C GLY A 232 7.23 -0.87 14.32
N GLU A 233 7.08 -2.21 14.24
CA GLU A 233 7.57 -3.13 15.27
C GLU A 233 9.10 -3.09 15.35
N GLU A 234 9.79 -3.15 14.21
CA GLU A 234 11.26 -3.10 14.15
C GLU A 234 11.83 -1.86 14.83
N GLN A 235 11.19 -0.71 14.67
CA GLN A 235 11.63 0.55 15.25
C GLN A 235 11.02 0.84 16.64
N GLY A 236 10.14 -0.04 17.16
CA GLY A 236 9.52 0.08 18.46
C GLY A 236 8.53 1.23 18.58
N ILE A 237 7.82 1.55 17.49
CA ILE A 237 6.86 2.67 17.40
C ILE A 237 5.51 2.26 16.79
N GLN A 238 5.20 0.96 16.79
CA GLN A 238 3.99 0.44 16.15
C GLN A 238 2.72 1.13 16.66
N ASP A 239 2.65 1.41 17.96
CA ASP A 239 1.49 2.05 18.59
C ASP A 239 1.32 3.52 18.16
N GLU A 240 2.41 4.17 17.77
CA GLU A 240 2.44 5.57 17.33
C GLU A 240 2.04 5.79 15.87
N ILE A 241 1.89 4.72 15.10
CA ILE A 241 1.38 4.77 13.72
C ILE A 241 -0.15 4.87 13.82
N ASP A 242 -0.71 5.99 13.32
CA ASP A 242 -2.17 6.21 13.39
C ASP A 242 -2.92 5.38 12.33
N VAL A 243 -2.36 5.24 11.13
CA VAL A 243 -2.92 4.39 10.07
C VAL A 243 -1.81 3.53 9.49
N TYR A 244 -1.92 2.24 9.67
CA TYR A 244 -1.01 1.23 9.12
C TYR A 244 -1.59 0.66 7.84
N PHE A 245 -0.80 0.58 6.79
CA PHE A 245 -1.18 -0.03 5.52
C PHE A 245 -0.15 -1.06 5.08
N ALA A 246 -0.59 -2.22 4.57
CA ALA A 246 0.28 -3.21 3.94
C ALA A 246 -0.43 -3.95 2.81
N THR A 247 0.34 -4.63 1.97
CA THR A 247 -0.17 -5.42 0.85
C THR A 247 0.18 -6.90 0.99
N PHE A 248 -0.69 -7.76 0.49
CA PHE A 248 -0.42 -9.20 0.40
C PHE A 248 0.41 -9.58 -0.84
N ALA A 249 0.64 -8.64 -1.75
CA ALA A 249 1.29 -8.88 -3.04
C ALA A 249 2.82 -9.08 -2.97
N LYS A 250 3.38 -9.16 -1.77
CA LYS A 250 4.82 -9.32 -1.55
C LYS A 250 5.07 -10.48 -0.58
N SER A 251 5.32 -10.23 0.70
CA SER A 251 5.62 -11.26 1.71
C SER A 251 4.57 -12.37 1.79
N MET A 252 3.29 -12.06 1.61
CA MET A 252 2.20 -13.03 1.66
C MET A 252 1.93 -13.75 0.33
N ALA A 253 2.67 -13.45 -0.74
CA ALA A 253 2.56 -14.07 -2.07
C ALA A 253 1.12 -14.19 -2.59
N SER A 254 0.26 -13.20 -2.30
CA SER A 254 -1.17 -13.20 -2.64
C SER A 254 -1.60 -11.87 -3.27
N THR A 255 -2.87 -11.69 -3.51
CA THR A 255 -3.45 -10.42 -3.98
C THR A 255 -4.32 -9.83 -2.90
N GLY A 256 -4.27 -8.53 -2.75
CA GLY A 256 -5.02 -7.79 -1.75
C GLY A 256 -4.12 -6.89 -0.92
N ALA A 257 -4.74 -6.25 0.06
CA ALA A 257 -4.08 -5.38 1.02
C ALA A 257 -4.95 -5.23 2.27
N PHE A 258 -4.46 -4.51 3.25
CA PHE A 258 -5.28 -4.10 4.38
C PHE A 258 -4.82 -2.76 4.93
N ILE A 259 -5.74 -2.10 5.63
CA ILE A 259 -5.45 -0.98 6.51
C ILE A 259 -5.83 -1.37 7.93
N ALA A 260 -5.09 -0.85 8.90
CA ALA A 260 -5.37 -1.05 10.32
C ALA A 260 -5.17 0.27 11.09
N SER A 261 -6.04 0.53 12.07
CA SER A 261 -6.11 1.77 12.84
C SER A 261 -6.99 1.58 14.06
N ASP A 262 -7.30 2.68 14.74
CA ASP A 262 -8.37 2.73 15.72
C ASP A 262 -9.70 2.29 15.09
N LYS A 263 -10.55 1.63 15.86
CA LYS A 263 -11.81 1.07 15.36
C LYS A 263 -12.71 2.11 14.69
N GLU A 264 -12.81 3.30 15.25
CA GLU A 264 -13.66 4.38 14.71
C GLU A 264 -13.19 4.84 13.32
N ILE A 265 -11.88 4.86 13.10
CA ILE A 265 -11.28 5.23 11.80
C ILE A 265 -11.55 4.14 10.77
N ILE A 266 -11.40 2.87 11.13
CA ILE A 266 -11.71 1.75 10.25
C ILE A 266 -13.21 1.72 9.92
N ASP A 267 -14.08 1.95 10.89
CA ASP A 267 -15.54 2.02 10.65
C ASP A 267 -15.91 3.18 9.71
N PHE A 268 -15.27 4.34 9.85
CA PHE A 268 -15.42 5.43 8.89
C PHE A 268 -14.97 5.04 7.48
N LEU A 269 -13.78 4.45 7.33
CA LEU A 269 -13.21 4.08 6.04
C LEU A 269 -14.04 3.04 5.30
N LYS A 270 -14.65 2.07 5.99
CA LYS A 270 -15.54 1.06 5.39
C LYS A 270 -16.66 1.68 4.54
N TYR A 271 -17.17 2.83 4.92
CA TYR A 271 -18.27 3.51 4.23
C TYR A 271 -17.82 4.60 3.25
N ASN A 272 -16.56 5.02 3.33
CA ASN A 272 -16.06 6.16 2.54
C ASN A 272 -15.04 5.80 1.47
N MET A 273 -14.41 4.63 1.54
CA MET A 273 -13.47 4.17 0.52
C MET A 273 -14.20 3.73 -0.75
N ARG A 274 -14.35 4.64 -1.70
CA ARG A 274 -15.12 4.43 -2.95
C ARG A 274 -14.66 3.20 -3.72
N SER A 275 -13.36 2.92 -3.75
CA SER A 275 -12.78 1.77 -4.43
C SER A 275 -13.15 0.41 -3.79
N GLN A 276 -13.69 0.43 -2.58
CA GLN A 276 -14.17 -0.76 -1.88
C GLN A 276 -15.70 -0.82 -1.88
N VAL A 277 -16.34 0.33 -1.67
CA VAL A 277 -17.81 0.44 -1.66
C VAL A 277 -18.41 0.07 -3.01
N PHE A 278 -17.80 0.49 -4.12
CA PHE A 278 -18.31 0.32 -5.48
C PHE A 278 -17.61 -0.76 -6.30
N ALA A 279 -16.74 -1.56 -5.70
CA ALA A 279 -16.05 -2.65 -6.37
C ALA A 279 -16.51 -4.02 -5.84
N LYS A 280 -16.44 -5.04 -6.71
CA LYS A 280 -16.60 -6.43 -6.30
C LYS A 280 -15.59 -6.77 -5.21
N SER A 281 -16.02 -7.52 -4.20
CA SER A 281 -15.16 -8.02 -3.12
C SER A 281 -14.04 -8.93 -3.64
N LEU A 282 -12.98 -9.04 -2.85
CA LEU A 282 -11.89 -9.98 -3.06
C LEU A 282 -12.44 -11.42 -3.18
N GLN A 283 -11.83 -12.22 -4.02
CA GLN A 283 -12.18 -13.64 -4.19
C GLN A 283 -11.81 -14.45 -2.95
N MET A 284 -12.60 -15.46 -2.62
CA MET A 284 -12.44 -16.21 -1.38
C MET A 284 -11.15 -17.04 -1.29
N GLN A 285 -10.55 -17.40 -2.41
CA GLN A 285 -9.22 -18.02 -2.41
C GLN A 285 -8.14 -17.08 -1.88
N LEU A 286 -8.36 -15.77 -1.97
CA LEU A 286 -7.41 -14.73 -1.58
C LEU A 286 -7.70 -14.16 -0.17
N VAL A 287 -8.81 -14.56 0.42
CA VAL A 287 -9.24 -14.23 1.77
C VAL A 287 -8.87 -15.36 2.74
#